data_314b3b62c1e584334099d624dcd1722a
#
_entry.id   314b3b62c1e584334099d624dcd1722a
#
_cell.length_a   1.000
_cell.length_b   1.000
_cell.length_c   1.000
_cell.angle_alpha   90.00
_cell.angle_beta   90.00
_cell.angle_gamma   90.00
#
_symmetry.space_group_name_H-M   'P 1'
#
loop_
_entity.id
_entity.type
_entity.pdbx_description
1 polymer ?
#
loop_
_entity_poly.entity_id
_entity_poly.type
_entity_poly.pdbx_seq_one_letter_code
_entity_poly.pdbx_strand_id
1 'polypeptide(L)'
;MNHQRIASGIKDIKILVTSPCYDDIGQVLRMLNLSYGNYDPTNGFECDIFFLNCGTHDAIDTARLRDFVAKGGMLYASDLTSSLISEAFPGIFNFAENKGEVGHVNAAVYDEELTGIIGNSVTIYFDLGAWSVLNSINRGKVILASSSNRKPIMVQISFERGVIFYTCFHNHAQANDKEMALLKLLIMKQLGEFKQTSIENVCKEIQTSVSDYRQVFIQEKKV
;
A
#
# COMPACT_ATOMS: atom_id res chain seq x y z
N MET A 1 20.75 -22.77 0.88
CA MET A 1 19.42 -22.81 0.23
C MET A 1 18.39 -22.37 1.26
N ASN A 2 18.02 -21.08 1.29
CA ASN A 2 16.94 -20.63 2.17
C ASN A 2 15.62 -21.00 1.47
N HIS A 3 14.95 -22.02 1.98
CA HIS A 3 13.57 -22.26 1.61
C HIS A 3 12.75 -21.04 2.05
N GLN A 4 12.31 -20.25 1.07
CA GLN A 4 11.29 -19.25 1.29
C GLN A 4 10.10 -20.00 1.93
N ARG A 5 9.76 -19.67 3.18
CA ARG A 5 8.63 -20.27 3.88
C ARG A 5 7.39 -19.80 3.15
N ILE A 6 6.85 -20.62 2.28
CA ILE A 6 5.55 -20.35 1.63
C ILE A 6 4.54 -20.40 2.76
N ALA A 7 4.07 -19.24 3.22
CA ALA A 7 2.98 -19.15 4.18
C ALA A 7 1.80 -19.98 3.64
N SER A 8 1.26 -20.91 4.42
CA SER A 8 0.19 -21.80 3.97
C SER A 8 -1.13 -21.06 3.74
N GLY A 9 -1.36 -19.94 4.45
CA GLY A 9 -2.51 -19.07 4.32
C GLY A 9 -2.17 -17.60 4.59
N ILE A 10 -3.14 -16.71 4.41
CA ILE A 10 -2.98 -15.26 4.68
C ILE A 10 -2.65 -15.02 6.16
N LYS A 11 -3.20 -15.81 7.07
CA LYS A 11 -2.95 -15.70 8.52
C LYS A 11 -1.55 -16.13 8.96
N ASP A 12 -0.82 -16.85 8.11
CA ASP A 12 0.55 -17.30 8.38
C ASP A 12 1.61 -16.31 7.90
N ILE A 13 1.20 -15.25 7.17
CA ILE A 13 2.08 -14.19 6.70
C ILE A 13 2.62 -13.41 7.90
N LYS A 14 3.93 -13.35 8.01
CA LYS A 14 4.60 -12.55 9.03
C LYS A 14 4.69 -11.08 8.59
N ILE A 15 3.92 -10.23 9.27
CA ILE A 15 3.82 -8.80 8.98
C ILE A 15 4.56 -8.02 10.06
N LEU A 16 5.39 -7.04 9.67
CA LEU A 16 5.94 -6.02 10.55
C LEU A 16 5.50 -4.64 10.11
N VAL A 17 5.26 -3.76 11.08
CA VAL A 17 4.79 -2.39 10.88
C VAL A 17 5.67 -1.45 11.68
N THR A 18 6.13 -0.34 11.10
CA THR A 18 6.82 0.71 11.83
C THR A 18 5.88 1.45 12.78
N SER A 19 6.46 2.13 13.76
CA SER A 19 5.71 3.00 14.68
C SER A 19 4.84 3.99 13.90
N PRO A 20 3.57 4.19 14.31
CA PRO A 20 2.69 5.16 13.67
C PRO A 20 3.15 6.59 13.98
N CYS A 21 2.97 7.49 12.99
CA CYS A 21 3.20 8.92 13.16
C CYS A 21 2.14 9.71 12.36
N TYR A 22 2.40 10.02 11.07
CA TYR A 22 1.40 10.63 10.19
C TYR A 22 0.53 9.60 9.48
N ASP A 23 0.84 8.32 9.59
CA ASP A 23 0.05 7.21 9.08
C ASP A 23 0.05 6.05 10.09
N ASP A 24 -1.00 5.23 10.09
CA ASP A 24 -1.14 4.02 10.92
C ASP A 24 -1.82 2.88 10.13
N ILE A 25 -1.06 2.21 9.29
CA ILE A 25 -1.55 1.05 8.56
C ILE A 25 -1.96 -0.09 9.49
N GLY A 26 -1.39 -0.16 10.69
CA GLY A 26 -1.74 -1.15 11.69
C GLY A 26 -3.21 -1.07 12.09
N GLN A 27 -3.84 0.10 12.01
CA GLN A 27 -5.27 0.25 12.24
C GLN A 27 -6.09 -0.53 11.20
N VAL A 28 -5.73 -0.43 9.92
CA VAL A 28 -6.42 -1.13 8.83
C VAL A 28 -6.20 -2.65 8.94
N LEU A 29 -4.98 -3.09 9.30
CA LEU A 29 -4.68 -4.49 9.54
C LEU A 29 -5.54 -5.08 10.66
N ARG A 30 -5.69 -4.35 11.78
CA ARG A 30 -6.60 -4.77 12.89
C ARG A 30 -8.05 -4.90 12.43
N MET A 31 -8.55 -3.96 11.61
CA MET A 31 -9.91 -4.03 11.03
C MET A 31 -10.12 -5.24 10.11
N LEU A 32 -9.05 -5.76 9.53
CA LEU A 32 -9.06 -6.98 8.72
C LEU A 32 -8.78 -8.25 9.53
N ASN A 33 -8.67 -8.15 10.87
CA ASN A 33 -8.26 -9.25 11.77
C ASN A 33 -6.92 -9.89 11.37
N LEU A 34 -5.99 -9.08 10.86
CA LEU A 34 -4.64 -9.50 10.51
C LEU A 34 -3.67 -9.17 11.64
N SER A 35 -2.93 -10.19 12.08
CA SER A 35 -1.89 -10.03 13.10
C SER A 35 -0.63 -9.41 12.51
N TYR A 36 0.02 -8.52 13.26
CA TYR A 36 1.31 -7.95 12.90
C TYR A 36 2.18 -7.74 14.14
N GLY A 37 3.48 -7.66 13.94
CA GLY A 37 4.46 -7.24 14.96
C GLY A 37 4.92 -5.80 14.71
N ASN A 38 5.43 -5.16 15.76
CA ASN A 38 6.12 -3.88 15.60
C ASN A 38 7.53 -4.12 15.05
N TYR A 39 7.95 -3.23 14.16
CA TYR A 39 9.33 -3.24 13.68
C TYR A 39 10.30 -2.87 14.80
N ASP A 40 11.41 -3.61 14.87
CA ASP A 40 12.53 -3.32 15.75
C ASP A 40 13.80 -3.23 14.89
N PRO A 41 14.45 -2.06 14.81
CA PRO A 41 15.67 -1.88 14.01
C PRO A 41 16.79 -2.87 14.33
N THR A 42 16.84 -3.37 15.57
CA THR A 42 17.88 -4.33 16.01
C THR A 42 17.69 -5.72 15.39
N ASN A 43 16.43 -6.14 15.18
CA ASN A 43 16.06 -7.42 14.58
C ASN A 43 15.97 -7.35 13.05
N GLY A 44 15.80 -6.16 12.49
CA GLY A 44 15.70 -5.94 11.05
C GLY A 44 14.40 -6.48 10.43
N PHE A 45 14.48 -6.96 9.18
CA PHE A 45 13.31 -7.34 8.37
C PHE A 45 13.04 -8.85 8.41
N GLU A 46 12.84 -9.41 9.62
CA GLU A 46 12.47 -10.82 9.77
C GLU A 46 10.96 -11.04 9.55
N CYS A 47 10.46 -10.70 8.37
CA CYS A 47 9.06 -10.77 7.98
C CYS A 47 8.88 -11.14 6.49
N ASP A 48 7.66 -11.36 6.09
CA ASP A 48 7.25 -11.55 4.69
C ASP A 48 6.82 -10.22 4.08
N ILE A 49 6.11 -9.39 4.88
CA ILE A 49 5.58 -8.08 4.49
C ILE A 49 6.01 -7.03 5.51
N PHE A 50 6.54 -5.94 5.02
CA PHE A 50 6.93 -4.79 5.81
C PHE A 50 6.11 -3.56 5.43
N PHE A 51 5.42 -2.98 6.43
CA PHE A 51 4.68 -1.74 6.28
C PHE A 51 5.45 -0.59 6.90
N LEU A 52 5.83 0.36 6.08
CA LEU A 52 6.58 1.57 6.42
C LEU A 52 5.62 2.77 6.46
N ASN A 53 5.19 3.14 7.66
CA ASN A 53 4.29 4.28 7.89
C ASN A 53 4.97 5.62 7.60
N CYS A 54 4.22 6.55 7.03
CA CYS A 54 4.62 7.94 6.84
C CYS A 54 5.03 8.59 8.19
N GLY A 55 6.16 9.28 8.16
CA GLY A 55 6.66 10.04 9.32
C GLY A 55 7.20 9.20 10.47
N THR A 56 7.37 7.89 10.30
CA THR A 56 7.97 7.05 11.34
C THR A 56 9.31 7.60 11.81
N HIS A 57 9.57 7.49 13.12
CA HIS A 57 10.87 7.81 13.73
C HIS A 57 11.78 6.57 13.86
N ASP A 58 11.31 5.40 13.43
CA ASP A 58 12.11 4.19 13.44
C ASP A 58 13.32 4.33 12.49
N ALA A 59 14.48 3.90 12.95
CA ALA A 59 15.68 3.89 12.12
C ALA A 59 15.57 2.79 11.05
N ILE A 60 15.56 3.17 9.79
CA ILE A 60 15.48 2.27 8.64
C ILE A 60 16.83 2.22 7.93
N ASP A 61 17.45 1.05 7.94
CA ASP A 61 18.62 0.77 7.11
C ASP A 61 18.17 0.52 5.67
N THR A 62 18.40 1.47 4.78
CA THR A 62 17.95 1.44 3.39
C THR A 62 18.61 0.33 2.57
N ALA A 63 19.87 -0.04 2.89
CA ALA A 63 20.54 -1.16 2.23
C ALA A 63 19.92 -2.50 2.64
N ARG A 64 19.65 -2.72 3.93
CA ARG A 64 18.93 -3.91 4.41
C ARG A 64 17.50 -3.97 3.91
N LEU A 65 16.81 -2.81 3.81
CA LEU A 65 15.46 -2.72 3.23
C LEU A 65 15.47 -3.17 1.76
N ARG A 66 16.44 -2.68 0.99
CA ARG A 66 16.63 -3.09 -0.41
C ARG A 66 16.88 -4.60 -0.52
N ASP A 67 17.75 -5.13 0.32
CA ASP A 67 18.07 -6.56 0.38
C ASP A 67 16.85 -7.41 0.75
N PHE A 68 16.03 -6.95 1.69
CA PHE A 68 14.77 -7.61 2.09
C PHE A 68 13.84 -7.76 0.87
N VAL A 69 13.59 -6.68 0.14
CA VAL A 69 12.75 -6.72 -1.06
C VAL A 69 13.40 -7.59 -2.13
N ALA A 70 14.70 -7.42 -2.40
CA ALA A 70 15.41 -8.22 -3.41
C ALA A 70 15.32 -9.74 -3.14
N LYS A 71 15.23 -10.15 -1.89
CA LYS A 71 15.10 -11.55 -1.47
C LYS A 71 13.65 -12.08 -1.52
N GLY A 72 12.68 -11.27 -1.92
CA GLY A 72 11.29 -11.65 -2.11
C GLY A 72 10.32 -11.08 -1.08
N GLY A 73 10.78 -10.17 -0.20
CA GLY A 73 9.92 -9.46 0.72
C GLY A 73 8.98 -8.49 0.00
N MET A 74 7.82 -8.22 0.59
CA MET A 74 6.92 -7.16 0.14
C MET A 74 7.06 -5.94 1.03
N LEU A 75 7.29 -4.78 0.40
CA LEU A 75 7.34 -3.48 1.06
C LEU A 75 6.09 -2.69 0.70
N TYR A 76 5.42 -2.15 1.70
CA TYR A 76 4.50 -1.03 1.55
C TYR A 76 5.11 0.21 2.18
N ALA A 77 4.99 1.36 1.52
CA ALA A 77 5.49 2.63 2.01
C ALA A 77 4.51 3.76 1.66
N SER A 78 4.35 4.73 2.56
CA SER A 78 3.44 5.85 2.33
C SER A 78 4.12 7.21 2.45
N ASP A 79 3.71 8.11 1.59
CA ASP A 79 3.94 9.55 1.54
C ASP A 79 5.39 10.01 1.87
N LEU A 80 5.64 10.62 3.02
CA LEU A 80 6.93 11.21 3.37
C LEU A 80 8.07 10.19 3.53
N THR A 81 7.79 8.90 3.36
CA THR A 81 8.86 7.89 3.22
C THR A 81 9.59 7.99 1.88
N SER A 82 9.20 8.92 1.01
CA SER A 82 9.74 9.12 -0.35
C SER A 82 11.26 9.24 -0.39
N SER A 83 11.89 9.88 0.60
CA SER A 83 13.36 9.98 0.70
C SER A 83 14.01 8.61 0.96
N LEU A 84 13.47 7.83 1.92
CA LEU A 84 13.94 6.47 2.22
C LEU A 84 13.80 5.54 1.02
N ILE A 85 12.65 5.63 0.32
CA ILE A 85 12.39 4.82 -0.88
C ILE A 85 13.34 5.22 -2.02
N SER A 86 13.60 6.51 -2.21
CA SER A 86 14.54 6.97 -3.24
C SER A 86 15.97 6.52 -2.97
N GLU A 87 16.38 6.49 -1.71
CA GLU A 87 17.70 6.01 -1.29
C GLU A 87 17.83 4.49 -1.43
N ALA A 88 16.83 3.74 -0.95
CA ALA A 88 16.82 2.28 -1.03
C ALA A 88 16.73 1.77 -2.48
N PHE A 89 15.98 2.47 -3.36
CA PHE A 89 15.67 2.04 -4.72
C PHE A 89 15.98 3.15 -5.74
N PRO A 90 17.26 3.53 -5.91
CA PRO A 90 17.65 4.67 -6.74
C PRO A 90 17.20 4.49 -8.19
N GLY A 91 16.70 5.59 -8.78
CA GLY A 91 16.30 5.66 -10.17
C GLY A 91 14.96 5.00 -10.51
N ILE A 92 14.20 4.50 -9.52
CA ILE A 92 12.88 3.90 -9.76
C ILE A 92 11.77 4.95 -9.69
N PHE A 93 11.78 5.78 -8.66
CA PHE A 93 10.76 6.78 -8.38
C PHE A 93 11.27 8.18 -8.76
N ASN A 94 10.45 8.95 -9.44
CA ASN A 94 10.72 10.36 -9.74
C ASN A 94 9.72 11.21 -8.97
N PHE A 95 10.11 11.69 -7.79
CA PHE A 95 9.30 12.59 -6.98
C PHE A 95 9.44 14.03 -7.46
N ALA A 96 8.34 14.78 -7.33
CA ALA A 96 8.34 16.22 -7.62
C ALA A 96 9.06 17.01 -6.51
N GLU A 97 9.64 18.15 -6.86
CA GLU A 97 10.14 19.12 -5.89
C GLU A 97 8.98 19.78 -5.12
N ASN A 98 7.87 20.03 -5.82
CA ASN A 98 6.67 20.60 -5.23
C ASN A 98 5.93 19.56 -4.39
N LYS A 99 5.44 19.99 -3.25
CA LYS A 99 4.57 19.20 -2.38
C LYS A 99 3.10 19.36 -2.80
N GLY A 100 2.28 18.37 -2.43
CA GLY A 100 0.84 18.43 -2.62
C GLY A 100 0.14 19.20 -1.50
N GLU A 101 -1.14 19.49 -1.69
CA GLU A 101 -1.98 20.24 -0.77
C GLU A 101 -3.10 19.36 -0.20
N VAL A 102 -3.63 19.75 0.97
CA VAL A 102 -4.81 19.13 1.58
C VAL A 102 -5.99 19.16 0.63
N GLY A 103 -6.73 18.08 0.55
CA GLY A 103 -7.98 18.04 -0.21
C GLY A 103 -8.34 16.68 -0.77
N HIS A 104 -9.47 16.65 -1.46
CA HIS A 104 -9.93 15.46 -2.16
C HIS A 104 -9.37 15.42 -3.58
N VAL A 105 -8.82 14.28 -3.95
CA VAL A 105 -8.30 14.00 -5.30
C VAL A 105 -9.12 12.87 -5.93
N ASN A 106 -9.71 13.15 -7.09
CA ASN A 106 -10.30 12.11 -7.91
C ASN A 106 -9.18 11.31 -8.59
N ALA A 107 -9.15 10.01 -8.34
CA ALA A 107 -8.17 9.09 -8.88
C ALA A 107 -8.81 8.13 -9.89
N ALA A 108 -8.18 7.98 -11.04
CA ALA A 108 -8.47 6.91 -11.98
C ALA A 108 -7.86 5.60 -11.48
N VAL A 109 -8.60 4.51 -11.62
CA VAL A 109 -8.20 3.15 -11.24
C VAL A 109 -7.69 2.43 -12.49
N TYR A 110 -6.43 1.99 -12.49
CA TYR A 110 -5.81 1.30 -13.61
C TYR A 110 -5.61 -0.20 -13.37
N ASP A 111 -5.76 -0.67 -12.13
CA ASP A 111 -5.71 -2.10 -11.83
C ASP A 111 -7.05 -2.76 -12.20
N GLU A 112 -7.01 -3.78 -13.06
CA GLU A 112 -8.20 -4.43 -13.61
C GLU A 112 -9.04 -5.11 -12.53
N GLU A 113 -8.41 -5.74 -11.54
CA GLU A 113 -9.10 -6.42 -10.45
C GLU A 113 -9.84 -5.41 -9.56
N LEU A 114 -9.18 -4.31 -9.19
CA LEU A 114 -9.81 -3.22 -8.44
C LEU A 114 -10.92 -2.56 -9.26
N THR A 115 -10.70 -2.30 -10.54
CA THR A 115 -11.73 -1.73 -11.43
C THR A 115 -12.99 -2.58 -11.47
N GLY A 116 -12.87 -3.90 -11.47
CA GLY A 116 -13.99 -4.85 -11.40
C GLY A 116 -14.79 -4.78 -10.09
N ILE A 117 -14.21 -4.20 -9.02
CA ILE A 117 -14.84 -4.11 -7.70
C ILE A 117 -15.39 -2.70 -7.44
N ILE A 118 -14.58 -1.66 -7.67
CA ILE A 118 -14.87 -0.28 -7.28
C ILE A 118 -15.18 0.66 -8.45
N GLY A 119 -15.03 0.20 -9.69
CA GLY A 119 -15.19 1.01 -10.89
C GLY A 119 -13.91 1.73 -11.29
N ASN A 120 -14.04 2.64 -12.28
CA ASN A 120 -12.91 3.28 -12.95
C ASN A 120 -12.34 4.48 -12.19
N SER A 121 -12.97 4.91 -11.10
CA SER A 121 -12.52 6.09 -10.33
C SER A 121 -12.94 6.01 -8.88
N VAL A 122 -12.13 6.61 -8.03
CA VAL A 122 -12.36 6.77 -6.58
C VAL A 122 -11.93 8.17 -6.15
N THR A 123 -12.47 8.65 -5.05
CA THR A 123 -12.01 9.88 -4.41
C THR A 123 -11.15 9.51 -3.20
N ILE A 124 -10.00 10.16 -3.06
CA ILE A 124 -9.05 9.96 -1.97
C ILE A 124 -8.86 11.30 -1.25
N TYR A 125 -8.91 11.29 0.07
CA TYR A 125 -8.61 12.44 0.88
C TYR A 125 -7.13 12.49 1.24
N PHE A 126 -6.50 13.64 1.00
CA PHE A 126 -5.14 13.96 1.41
C PHE A 126 -5.21 14.94 2.57
N ASP A 127 -4.80 14.50 3.75
CA ASP A 127 -4.89 15.25 5.01
C ASP A 127 -3.65 16.10 5.31
N LEU A 128 -2.50 15.79 4.68
CA LEU A 128 -1.25 16.48 4.90
C LEU A 128 -1.03 17.58 3.86
N GLY A 129 -0.78 18.81 4.32
CA GLY A 129 -0.55 19.99 3.47
C GLY A 129 0.79 20.03 2.75
N ALA A 130 1.58 18.95 2.79
CA ALA A 130 2.90 18.87 2.16
C ALA A 130 3.24 17.42 1.78
N TRP A 131 2.27 16.68 1.23
CA TRP A 131 2.49 15.29 0.81
C TRP A 131 3.42 15.17 -0.40
N SER A 132 4.07 14.03 -0.52
CA SER A 132 5.05 13.75 -1.58
C SER A 132 4.36 13.44 -2.90
N VAL A 133 4.53 14.31 -3.87
CA VAL A 133 3.97 14.14 -5.22
C VAL A 133 4.89 13.25 -6.05
N LEU A 134 4.38 12.13 -6.56
CA LEU A 134 5.10 11.27 -7.49
C LEU A 134 4.81 11.75 -8.93
N ASN A 135 5.86 12.12 -9.68
CA ASN A 135 5.74 12.51 -11.08
C ASN A 135 5.61 11.29 -12.00
N SER A 136 6.48 10.30 -11.79
CA SER A 136 6.54 9.08 -12.60
C SER A 136 7.32 7.97 -11.93
N ILE A 137 7.23 6.78 -12.48
CA ILE A 137 8.06 5.62 -12.16
C ILE A 137 8.75 5.13 -13.44
N ASN A 138 9.99 4.64 -13.31
CA ASN A 138 10.73 4.13 -14.47
C ASN A 138 10.38 2.67 -14.81
N ARG A 139 9.71 1.96 -13.92
CA ARG A 139 9.22 0.57 -14.11
C ARG A 139 8.08 0.28 -13.16
N GLY A 140 7.32 -0.76 -13.44
CA GLY A 140 6.19 -1.20 -12.61
C GLY A 140 4.85 -0.77 -13.17
N LYS A 141 3.84 -0.74 -12.31
CA LYS A 141 2.45 -0.44 -12.66
C LYS A 141 1.94 0.73 -11.84
N VAL A 142 1.18 1.61 -12.48
CA VAL A 142 0.34 2.59 -11.77
C VAL A 142 -0.96 1.90 -11.42
N ILE A 143 -1.30 1.88 -10.14
CA ILE A 143 -2.57 1.33 -9.64
C ILE A 143 -3.65 2.42 -9.60
N LEU A 144 -3.28 3.58 -9.06
CA LEU A 144 -4.14 4.76 -8.99
C LEU A 144 -3.36 5.98 -9.48
N ALA A 145 -4.01 6.84 -10.26
CA ALA A 145 -3.45 8.13 -10.67
C ALA A 145 -4.48 9.24 -10.58
N SER A 146 -4.03 10.46 -10.32
CA SER A 146 -4.87 11.65 -10.33
C SER A 146 -5.57 11.82 -11.68
N SER A 147 -6.89 11.97 -11.68
CA SER A 147 -7.67 12.17 -12.90
C SER A 147 -7.37 13.51 -13.59
N SER A 148 -6.93 14.52 -12.83
CA SER A 148 -6.68 15.87 -13.33
C SER A 148 -5.32 16.02 -14.04
N ASN A 149 -4.26 15.42 -13.51
CA ASN A 149 -2.89 15.61 -14.00
C ASN A 149 -2.17 14.31 -14.34
N ARG A 150 -2.83 13.15 -14.17
CA ARG A 150 -2.33 11.79 -14.44
C ARG A 150 -1.09 11.39 -13.62
N LYS A 151 -0.73 12.14 -12.58
CA LYS A 151 0.36 11.75 -11.70
C LYS A 151 -0.02 10.52 -10.88
N PRO A 152 0.91 9.57 -10.71
CA PRO A 152 0.65 8.38 -9.91
C PRO A 152 0.34 8.75 -8.44
N ILE A 153 -0.65 8.06 -7.86
CA ILE A 153 -1.04 8.17 -6.46
C ILE A 153 -0.68 6.89 -5.70
N MET A 154 -0.86 5.75 -6.38
CA MET A 154 -0.41 4.44 -5.89
C MET A 154 0.26 3.68 -7.01
N VAL A 155 1.39 3.08 -6.71
CA VAL A 155 2.19 2.29 -7.67
C VAL A 155 2.59 0.95 -7.08
N GLN A 156 2.85 -0.01 -7.98
CA GLN A 156 3.39 -1.33 -7.69
C GLN A 156 4.67 -1.53 -8.53
N ILE A 157 5.76 -1.86 -7.87
CA ILE A 157 7.06 -2.06 -8.49
C ILE A 157 7.54 -3.49 -8.21
N SER A 158 7.80 -4.27 -9.24
CA SER A 158 8.56 -5.52 -9.07
C SER A 158 10.05 -5.18 -8.96
N PHE A 159 10.70 -5.67 -7.91
CA PHE A 159 12.12 -5.47 -7.66
C PHE A 159 12.79 -6.80 -7.30
N GLU A 160 13.63 -7.30 -8.20
CA GLU A 160 14.20 -8.64 -8.12
C GLU A 160 13.11 -9.70 -7.87
N ARG A 161 13.08 -10.33 -6.71
CA ARG A 161 12.06 -11.34 -6.34
C ARG A 161 10.90 -10.79 -5.54
N GLY A 162 10.98 -9.53 -5.08
CA GLY A 162 9.99 -8.90 -4.24
C GLY A 162 9.18 -7.83 -4.94
N VAL A 163 8.34 -7.17 -4.17
CA VAL A 163 7.43 -6.14 -4.67
C VAL A 163 7.36 -4.96 -3.71
N ILE A 164 7.25 -3.76 -4.26
CA ILE A 164 7.08 -2.51 -3.52
C ILE A 164 5.73 -1.92 -3.90
N PHE A 165 4.93 -1.56 -2.91
CA PHE A 165 3.80 -0.67 -3.05
C PHE A 165 4.12 0.67 -2.42
N TYR A 166 3.84 1.75 -3.13
CA TYR A 166 3.98 3.10 -2.62
C TYR A 166 2.70 3.89 -2.85
N THR A 167 2.24 4.62 -1.81
CA THR A 167 1.09 5.53 -1.88
C THR A 167 1.50 6.95 -1.51
N CYS A 168 0.89 7.95 -2.16
CA CYS A 168 1.08 9.34 -1.82
C CYS A 168 0.12 9.83 -0.73
N PHE A 169 -0.76 9.00 -0.19
CA PHE A 169 -1.80 9.34 0.80
C PHE A 169 -1.67 8.50 2.07
N HIS A 170 -2.28 8.99 3.14
CA HIS A 170 -2.32 8.31 4.43
C HIS A 170 -3.55 7.41 4.55
N ASN A 171 -3.35 6.24 5.15
CA ASN A 171 -4.44 5.28 5.34
C ASN A 171 -5.41 5.73 6.43
N HIS A 172 -4.92 6.27 7.55
CA HIS A 172 -5.77 6.68 8.66
C HIS A 172 -6.61 7.95 8.38
N ALA A 173 -6.26 8.73 7.36
CA ALA A 173 -7.01 9.91 6.95
C ALA A 173 -8.36 9.57 6.30
N GLN A 174 -8.52 8.33 5.86
CA GLN A 174 -9.71 7.87 5.16
C GLN A 174 -10.79 7.50 6.20
N ALA A 175 -11.79 8.35 6.35
CA ALA A 175 -12.73 8.27 7.47
C ALA A 175 -14.14 7.81 7.10
N ASN A 176 -14.58 7.98 5.84
CA ASN A 176 -15.89 7.51 5.41
C ASN A 176 -15.87 6.03 4.96
N ASP A 177 -17.05 5.42 4.86
CA ASP A 177 -17.20 4.00 4.55
C ASP A 177 -16.53 3.59 3.22
N LYS A 178 -16.58 4.45 2.19
CA LYS A 178 -15.94 4.18 0.89
C LYS A 178 -14.43 4.25 0.97
N GLU A 179 -13.92 5.28 1.62
CA GLU A 179 -12.50 5.45 1.83
C GLU A 179 -11.96 4.26 2.62
N MET A 180 -12.64 3.86 3.69
CA MET A 180 -12.25 2.71 4.50
C MET A 180 -12.36 1.38 3.71
N ALA A 181 -13.40 1.22 2.89
CA ALA A 181 -13.54 0.07 2.01
C ALA A 181 -12.40 0.00 0.98
N LEU A 182 -12.02 1.15 0.40
CA LEU A 182 -10.88 1.25 -0.51
C LEU A 182 -9.59 0.81 0.16
N LEU A 183 -9.28 1.30 1.36
CA LEU A 183 -8.06 0.91 2.09
C LEU A 183 -7.99 -0.59 2.32
N LYS A 184 -9.08 -1.19 2.78
CA LYS A 184 -9.15 -2.64 3.00
C LYS A 184 -8.89 -3.41 1.70
N LEU A 185 -9.48 -2.96 0.58
CA LEU A 185 -9.25 -3.55 -0.74
C LEU A 185 -7.79 -3.41 -1.19
N LEU A 186 -7.16 -2.25 -0.95
CA LEU A 186 -5.75 -2.04 -1.29
C LEU A 186 -4.83 -2.96 -0.49
N ILE A 187 -5.11 -3.20 0.80
CA ILE A 187 -4.36 -4.19 1.60
C ILE A 187 -4.59 -5.61 1.06
N MET A 188 -5.84 -5.98 0.77
CA MET A 188 -6.14 -7.29 0.19
C MET A 188 -5.47 -7.49 -1.18
N LYS A 189 -5.39 -6.44 -2.01
CA LYS A 189 -4.62 -6.47 -3.25
C LYS A 189 -3.14 -6.77 -3.00
N GLN A 190 -2.54 -6.12 -2.01
CA GLN A 190 -1.14 -6.35 -1.65
C GLN A 190 -0.91 -7.79 -1.15
N LEU A 191 -1.79 -8.29 -0.28
CA LEU A 191 -1.73 -9.68 0.20
C LEU A 191 -1.92 -10.67 -0.96
N GLY A 192 -2.85 -10.38 -1.86
CA GLY A 192 -3.09 -11.18 -3.06
C GLY A 192 -1.86 -11.22 -3.98
N GLU A 193 -1.21 -10.08 -4.21
CA GLU A 193 0.03 -10.01 -4.99
C GLU A 193 1.15 -10.83 -4.35
N PHE A 194 1.34 -10.71 -3.04
CA PHE A 194 2.34 -11.49 -2.31
C PHE A 194 2.08 -13.01 -2.40
N LYS A 195 0.82 -13.42 -2.31
CA LYS A 195 0.39 -14.83 -2.37
C LYS A 195 0.16 -15.33 -3.80
N GLN A 196 0.29 -14.46 -4.81
CA GLN A 196 -0.05 -14.76 -6.21
C GLN A 196 -1.50 -15.28 -6.36
N THR A 197 -2.43 -14.62 -5.69
CA THR A 197 -3.86 -14.95 -5.70
C THR A 197 -4.73 -13.70 -5.86
N SER A 198 -6.03 -13.88 -6.09
CA SER A 198 -6.97 -12.76 -6.26
C SER A 198 -7.40 -12.14 -4.93
N ILE A 199 -7.89 -10.89 -4.99
CA ILE A 199 -8.57 -10.21 -3.87
C ILE A 199 -9.73 -11.07 -3.36
N GLU A 200 -10.49 -11.72 -4.26
CA GLU A 200 -11.60 -12.59 -3.88
C GLU A 200 -11.15 -13.76 -3.00
N ASN A 201 -10.03 -14.40 -3.33
CA ASN A 201 -9.49 -15.49 -2.53
C ASN A 201 -8.95 -14.99 -1.18
N VAL A 202 -8.29 -13.82 -1.16
CA VAL A 202 -7.90 -13.17 0.10
C VAL A 202 -9.11 -12.90 0.98
N CYS A 203 -10.20 -12.34 0.41
CA CYS A 203 -11.45 -12.11 1.12
C CYS A 203 -11.99 -13.40 1.76
N LYS A 204 -12.01 -14.52 1.01
CA LYS A 204 -12.47 -15.81 1.54
C LYS A 204 -11.63 -16.28 2.73
N GLU A 205 -10.31 -16.14 2.66
CA GLU A 205 -9.41 -16.58 3.75
C GLU A 205 -9.57 -15.73 5.02
N ILE A 206 -9.85 -14.42 4.89
CA ILE A 206 -10.10 -13.52 6.04
C ILE A 206 -11.58 -13.42 6.43
N GLN A 207 -12.43 -14.28 5.85
CA GLN A 207 -13.86 -14.40 6.14
C GLN A 207 -14.67 -13.11 5.84
N THR A 208 -14.39 -12.48 4.71
CA THR A 208 -15.15 -11.35 4.17
C THR A 208 -15.52 -11.61 2.70
N SER A 209 -16.25 -10.71 2.06
CA SER A 209 -16.72 -10.88 0.68
C SER A 209 -16.44 -9.65 -0.17
N VAL A 210 -15.95 -9.87 -1.40
CA VAL A 210 -15.82 -8.82 -2.41
C VAL A 210 -17.17 -8.15 -2.70
N SER A 211 -18.28 -8.90 -2.60
CA SER A 211 -19.64 -8.33 -2.81
C SER A 211 -19.99 -7.24 -1.81
N ASP A 212 -19.55 -7.37 -0.56
CA ASP A 212 -19.81 -6.37 0.49
C ASP A 212 -19.10 -5.06 0.15
N TYR A 213 -17.84 -5.15 -0.27
CA TYR A 213 -17.08 -3.97 -0.72
C TYR A 213 -17.70 -3.34 -1.97
N ARG A 214 -18.09 -4.15 -2.97
CA ARG A 214 -18.71 -3.65 -4.19
C ARG A 214 -20.01 -2.88 -3.90
N GLN A 215 -20.82 -3.32 -2.97
CA GLN A 215 -22.06 -2.63 -2.58
C GLN A 215 -21.79 -1.21 -2.06
N VAL A 216 -20.73 -0.99 -1.31
CA VAL A 216 -20.35 0.33 -0.80
C VAL A 216 -20.10 1.34 -1.94
N PHE A 217 -19.56 0.88 -3.08
CA PHE A 217 -19.27 1.75 -4.23
C PHE A 217 -20.46 1.94 -5.19
N ILE A 218 -21.47 1.05 -5.15
CA ILE A 218 -22.64 1.11 -6.06
C ILE A 218 -23.76 2.00 -5.49
N GLN A 219 -23.92 2.12 -4.18
CA GLN A 219 -25.09 2.74 -3.53
C GLN A 219 -25.31 4.22 -3.87
N GLU A 220 -24.35 4.96 -4.42
CA GLU A 220 -24.50 6.38 -4.77
C GLU A 220 -24.94 6.66 -6.22
N LYS A 221 -25.10 5.66 -7.07
CA LYS A 221 -25.63 5.88 -8.44
C LYS A 221 -27.17 6.05 -8.47
N LYS A 222 -27.82 6.09 -7.32
CA LYS A 222 -29.28 6.15 -7.20
C LYS A 222 -29.83 7.45 -6.60
N VAL A 223 -29.03 8.53 -6.54
CA VAL A 223 -29.52 9.87 -6.13
C VAL A 223 -29.42 10.84 -7.29
#